data_81a279c4df94cad3b866147f4b0c22af
#
_entry.id   81a279c4df94cad3b866147f4b0c22af
#
_cell.length_a   1.000
_cell.length_b   1.000
_cell.length_c   1.000
_cell.angle_alpha   90.00
_cell.angle_beta   90.00
_cell.angle_gamma   90.00
#
_symmetry.space_group_name_H-M   'P 1'
#
loop_
_entity.id
_entity.type
_entity.pdbx_description
1 polymer ?
#
loop_
_entity_poly.entity_id
_entity_poly.type
_entity_poly.pdbx_seq_one_letter_code
_entity_poly.pdbx_strand_id
1 'polypeptide(L)'
;VIGSGAELALDHSDAALLGELLRVWESKRSRNLIRSVYYDGAAPLKDFGISLPPKMRNIEAALGWVAKGVHAVTDRSKFEGFVSTDGSDDPFELGEILWDNRFLVEFPAAAVSSAVHGCSFLTVSQGDAAAGEPDVLVMPRAADTSAAIWDRRKRALKGFLSVVDVDESSQVTEMIMHTPEKVVTLKKGANAWRADVRRNPLGVVAVSPLVHKYELGRPLGHSRITRAAMGYADSALRTIVRAEVSAEFYSAPEYYLFGSEVSSFVGDDKWTALMGRIKAMDIEDGEDKPDLHRFTGASPQPHTDQLRMWANLFADDQDLEVKFADSSNPSSADAIFAAKETLITTTRDANAMWGYGAVQAMHLAVRLRDGLDSTPAEMRSLSAQFTDPAIVSPTARADAFSKLAASIEGFGASEVGMEYAGLTREQIVRFQADQRRLNAGTRLQALAAAAPVTQEVVDVAATAEDVRAG
;
A
#
# COMPACT_ATOMS: atom_id res chain seq x y z
N VAL A 1 -11.60 15.79 24.10
CA VAL A 1 -13.06 15.79 23.95
C VAL A 1 -13.47 17.18 23.50
N ILE A 2 -14.08 17.26 22.31
CA ILE A 2 -14.63 18.51 21.77
C ILE A 2 -15.81 18.86 22.65
N GLY A 3 -15.90 20.14 23.13
CA GLY A 3 -16.99 20.65 23.97
C GLY A 3 -18.38 20.43 23.35
N SER A 4 -19.43 20.61 24.09
CA SER A 4 -20.83 20.39 23.66
C SER A 4 -21.11 21.17 22.35
N GLY A 5 -21.88 20.60 21.42
CA GLY A 5 -22.18 21.23 20.13
C GLY A 5 -22.81 22.63 20.20
N ALA A 6 -23.31 23.05 21.37
CA ALA A 6 -23.82 24.40 21.60
C ALA A 6 -22.72 25.50 21.55
N GLU A 7 -21.47 25.14 21.85
CA GLU A 7 -20.33 26.08 21.79
C GLU A 7 -19.79 26.23 20.34
N LEU A 8 -20.15 25.32 19.45
CA LEU A 8 -19.64 25.27 18.07
C LEU A 8 -20.54 25.99 17.07
N ALA A 9 -21.70 26.56 17.49
CA ALA A 9 -22.70 27.17 16.60
C ALA A 9 -23.15 26.23 15.43
N LEU A 10 -23.15 24.90 15.67
CA LEU A 10 -23.64 23.91 14.74
C LEU A 10 -25.14 23.66 14.94
N ASP A 11 -25.82 23.34 13.85
CA ASP A 11 -27.20 22.86 13.91
C ASP A 11 -27.28 21.59 14.76
N HIS A 12 -28.43 21.34 15.37
CA HIS A 12 -28.63 20.16 16.25
C HIS A 12 -28.36 18.83 15.52
N SER A 13 -28.70 18.73 14.24
CA SER A 13 -28.43 17.56 13.40
C SER A 13 -26.93 17.35 13.14
N ASP A 14 -26.19 18.41 12.84
CA ASP A 14 -24.75 18.38 12.58
C ASP A 14 -23.97 18.07 13.86
N ALA A 15 -24.39 18.64 14.99
CA ALA A 15 -23.81 18.34 16.29
C ALA A 15 -24.04 16.86 16.71
N ALA A 16 -25.21 16.32 16.44
CA ALA A 16 -25.53 14.91 16.70
C ALA A 16 -24.68 13.99 15.82
N LEU A 17 -24.54 14.29 14.52
CA LEU A 17 -23.71 13.54 13.57
C LEU A 17 -22.21 13.60 13.96
N LEU A 18 -21.72 14.77 14.35
CA LEU A 18 -20.35 14.92 14.85
C LEU A 18 -20.10 14.04 16.07
N GLY A 19 -21.03 14.04 17.04
CA GLY A 19 -20.95 13.17 18.21
C GLY A 19 -20.97 11.68 17.86
N GLU A 20 -21.71 11.27 16.84
CA GLU A 20 -21.71 9.90 16.33
C GLU A 20 -20.39 9.54 15.65
N LEU A 21 -19.85 10.41 14.82
CA LEU A 21 -18.56 10.24 14.15
C LEU A 21 -17.38 10.15 15.12
N LEU A 22 -17.35 11.02 16.13
CA LEU A 22 -16.34 10.98 17.19
C LEU A 22 -16.38 9.66 17.97
N ARG A 23 -17.57 9.17 18.33
CA ARG A 23 -17.72 7.85 18.97
C ARG A 23 -17.23 6.71 18.08
N VAL A 24 -17.49 6.76 16.77
CA VAL A 24 -16.95 5.79 15.82
C VAL A 24 -15.44 5.86 15.81
N TRP A 25 -14.86 7.05 15.69
CA TRP A 25 -13.39 7.24 15.67
C TRP A 25 -12.73 6.69 16.94
N GLU A 26 -13.20 7.09 18.12
CA GLU A 26 -12.69 6.61 19.41
C GLU A 26 -12.80 5.08 19.54
N SER A 27 -13.93 4.49 19.15
CA SER A 27 -14.16 3.04 19.23
C SER A 27 -13.25 2.23 18.31
N LYS A 28 -12.74 2.84 17.22
CA LYS A 28 -11.88 2.17 16.23
C LYS A 28 -10.39 2.48 16.42
N ARG A 29 -10.07 3.58 17.07
CA ARG A 29 -8.71 4.11 17.22
C ARG A 29 -7.73 3.06 17.74
N SER A 30 -8.04 2.43 18.89
CA SER A 30 -7.13 1.43 19.47
C SER A 30 -6.83 0.27 18.54
N ARG A 31 -7.83 -0.23 17.80
CA ARG A 31 -7.65 -1.31 16.85
C ARG A 31 -6.82 -0.87 15.64
N ASN A 32 -7.04 0.33 15.13
CA ASN A 32 -6.30 0.85 14.00
C ASN A 32 -4.83 1.12 14.39
N LEU A 33 -4.58 1.71 15.56
CA LEU A 33 -3.23 1.91 16.10
C LEU A 33 -2.47 0.59 16.29
N ILE A 34 -3.13 -0.45 16.81
CA ILE A 34 -2.50 -1.77 16.92
C ILE A 34 -2.04 -2.26 15.54
N ARG A 35 -2.84 -2.10 14.51
CA ARG A 35 -2.47 -2.51 13.15
C ARG A 35 -1.29 -1.71 12.59
N SER A 36 -1.27 -0.40 12.80
CA SER A 36 -0.12 0.45 12.45
C SER A 36 1.14 -0.03 13.16
N VAL A 37 1.08 -0.29 14.47
CA VAL A 37 2.21 -0.79 15.27
C VAL A 37 2.74 -2.13 14.75
N TYR A 38 1.86 -3.07 14.34
CA TYR A 38 2.30 -4.33 13.72
C TYR A 38 2.86 -4.13 12.31
N TYR A 39 2.28 -3.22 11.54
CA TYR A 39 2.79 -2.87 10.22
C TYR A 39 4.19 -2.26 10.30
N ASP A 40 4.42 -1.37 11.24
CA ASP A 40 5.72 -0.71 11.47
C ASP A 40 6.76 -1.63 12.12
N GLY A 41 6.38 -2.87 12.48
CA GLY A 41 7.26 -3.80 13.19
C GLY A 41 7.59 -3.38 14.63
N ALA A 42 6.88 -2.39 15.17
CA ALA A 42 7.08 -1.83 16.50
C ALA A 42 6.23 -2.51 17.59
N ALA A 43 5.64 -3.67 17.28
CA ALA A 43 4.82 -4.40 18.25
C ALA A 43 5.69 -4.90 19.43
N PRO A 44 5.31 -4.61 20.69
CA PRO A 44 6.10 -5.04 21.84
C PRO A 44 6.12 -6.55 21.95
N LEU A 45 7.26 -7.09 22.39
CA LEU A 45 7.40 -8.52 22.64
C LEU A 45 6.39 -8.98 23.71
N LYS A 46 5.53 -9.92 23.35
CA LYS A 46 4.60 -10.56 24.29
C LYS A 46 5.30 -11.74 24.99
N ASP A 47 5.93 -11.44 26.14
CA ASP A 47 6.55 -12.44 27.00
C ASP A 47 5.55 -13.06 27.97
N PHE A 48 5.64 -14.39 28.15
CA PHE A 48 4.83 -15.12 29.15
C PHE A 48 5.51 -15.20 30.54
N GLY A 49 6.68 -14.58 30.71
CA GLY A 49 7.41 -14.53 31.98
C GLY A 49 8.14 -15.83 32.34
N ILE A 50 8.14 -16.83 31.47
CA ILE A 50 8.67 -18.18 31.78
C ILE A 50 10.05 -18.43 31.15
N SER A 51 10.30 -17.87 29.97
CA SER A 51 11.42 -18.27 29.11
C SER A 51 12.51 -17.23 28.97
N LEU A 52 12.27 -16.00 29.37
CA LEU A 52 13.21 -14.89 29.18
C LEU A 52 13.76 -14.42 30.53
N PRO A 53 15.09 -14.42 30.72
CA PRO A 53 15.70 -13.81 31.88
C PRO A 53 15.31 -12.33 32.00
N PRO A 54 15.09 -11.80 33.21
CA PRO A 54 14.65 -10.41 33.40
C PRO A 54 15.55 -9.36 32.71
N LYS A 55 16.86 -9.61 32.62
CA LYS A 55 17.82 -8.74 31.93
C LYS A 55 17.69 -8.73 30.40
N MET A 56 17.06 -9.75 29.83
CA MET A 56 16.90 -9.91 28.38
C MET A 56 15.50 -9.51 27.86
N ARG A 57 14.62 -9.02 28.74
CA ARG A 57 13.28 -8.56 28.36
C ARG A 57 13.27 -7.31 27.49
N ASN A 58 14.34 -6.55 27.52
CA ASN A 58 14.51 -5.31 26.77
C ASN A 58 15.24 -5.51 25.44
N ILE A 59 15.34 -6.74 24.94
CA ILE A 59 15.85 -6.98 23.60
C ILE A 59 14.85 -6.42 22.59
N GLU A 60 15.29 -5.42 21.86
CA GLU A 60 14.56 -4.90 20.71
C GLU A 60 14.69 -5.90 19.54
N ALA A 61 13.65 -6.66 19.31
CA ALA A 61 13.55 -7.52 18.16
C ALA A 61 12.35 -7.08 17.32
N ALA A 62 12.57 -6.89 16.03
CA ALA A 62 11.55 -6.51 15.07
C ALA A 62 11.37 -7.60 14.01
N LEU A 63 10.13 -7.78 13.55
CA LEU A 63 9.80 -8.74 12.51
C LEU A 63 8.92 -8.08 11.44
N GLY A 64 9.47 -7.90 10.24
CA GLY A 64 8.82 -7.21 9.12
C GLY A 64 7.80 -8.06 8.33
N TRP A 65 7.36 -9.22 8.85
CA TRP A 65 6.46 -10.10 8.12
C TRP A 65 5.12 -9.46 7.81
N VAL A 66 4.55 -8.73 8.77
CA VAL A 66 3.24 -8.10 8.63
C VAL A 66 3.26 -7.02 7.53
N ALA A 67 4.28 -6.17 7.52
CA ALA A 67 4.49 -5.21 6.43
C ALA A 67 4.65 -5.92 5.08
N LYS A 68 5.45 -7.00 5.04
CA LYS A 68 5.64 -7.80 3.82
C LYS A 68 4.31 -8.39 3.31
N GLY A 69 3.43 -8.83 4.20
CA GLY A 69 2.09 -9.31 3.85
C GLY A 69 1.25 -8.23 3.18
N VAL A 70 1.30 -7.00 3.67
CA VAL A 70 0.62 -5.85 3.06
C VAL A 70 1.24 -5.52 1.70
N HIS A 71 2.57 -5.34 1.66
CA HIS A 71 3.29 -4.97 0.45
C HIS A 71 3.19 -6.00 -0.67
N ALA A 72 3.00 -7.29 -0.34
CA ALA A 72 2.83 -8.32 -1.35
C ALA A 72 1.66 -8.05 -2.31
N VAL A 73 0.59 -7.43 -1.83
CA VAL A 73 -0.57 -7.01 -2.65
C VAL A 73 -0.35 -5.62 -3.21
N THR A 74 0.04 -4.65 -2.37
CA THR A 74 0.10 -3.25 -2.79
C THR A 74 1.23 -2.96 -3.78
N ASP A 75 2.37 -3.66 -3.70
CA ASP A 75 3.46 -3.49 -4.66
C ASP A 75 3.14 -4.07 -6.05
N ARG A 76 2.18 -5.01 -6.12
CA ARG A 76 1.64 -5.52 -7.38
C ARG A 76 0.49 -4.70 -7.93
N SER A 77 -0.12 -3.87 -7.10
CA SER A 77 -1.20 -2.95 -7.48
C SER A 77 -0.60 -1.69 -8.09
N LYS A 78 -0.33 -1.71 -9.38
CA LYS A 78 0.21 -0.56 -10.12
C LYS A 78 -0.92 0.15 -10.83
N PHE A 79 -1.35 1.28 -10.28
CA PHE A 79 -2.35 2.15 -10.91
C PHE A 79 -1.72 2.95 -12.04
N GLU A 80 -2.32 2.92 -13.23
CA GLU A 80 -1.84 3.57 -14.46
C GLU A 80 -2.66 4.79 -14.87
N GLY A 81 -3.87 4.91 -14.33
CA GLY A 81 -4.77 6.01 -14.68
C GLY A 81 -6.22 5.54 -14.86
N PHE A 82 -6.96 6.30 -15.64
CA PHE A 82 -8.34 5.99 -15.99
C PHE A 82 -8.46 5.80 -17.50
N VAL A 83 -9.39 4.94 -17.89
CA VAL A 83 -9.78 4.68 -19.27
C VAL A 83 -11.29 4.77 -19.42
N SER A 84 -11.74 5.17 -20.59
CA SER A 84 -13.15 5.19 -20.96
C SER A 84 -13.38 4.41 -22.24
N THR A 85 -14.57 3.85 -22.41
CA THR A 85 -14.93 3.08 -23.62
C THR A 85 -15.06 3.95 -24.88
N ASP A 86 -15.02 5.26 -24.76
CA ASP A 86 -15.01 6.20 -25.89
C ASP A 86 -13.64 6.31 -26.58
N GLY A 87 -12.60 5.70 -25.98
CA GLY A 87 -11.24 5.70 -26.53
C GLY A 87 -10.51 7.03 -26.40
N SER A 88 -10.96 7.92 -25.52
CA SER A 88 -10.26 9.17 -25.22
C SER A 88 -8.94 8.92 -24.49
N ASP A 89 -7.86 9.57 -24.92
CA ASP A 89 -6.55 9.54 -24.27
C ASP A 89 -6.60 10.21 -22.86
N ASP A 90 -7.46 11.20 -22.68
CA ASP A 90 -7.73 11.88 -21.40
C ASP A 90 -9.23 11.96 -21.17
N PRO A 91 -9.85 10.86 -20.65
CA PRO A 91 -11.27 10.82 -20.45
C PRO A 91 -11.71 11.87 -19.43
N PHE A 92 -12.67 12.70 -19.84
CA PHE A 92 -13.24 13.79 -19.02
C PHE A 92 -12.22 14.81 -18.50
N GLU A 93 -11.10 14.97 -19.20
CA GLU A 93 -10.03 15.91 -18.81
C GLU A 93 -9.53 15.65 -17.37
N LEU A 94 -9.39 14.36 -17.02
CA LEU A 94 -8.91 13.96 -15.69
C LEU A 94 -7.41 14.17 -15.52
N GLY A 95 -6.65 14.29 -16.61
CA GLY A 95 -5.20 14.43 -16.59
C GLY A 95 -4.72 15.58 -15.70
N GLU A 96 -5.38 16.73 -15.75
CA GLU A 96 -5.10 17.90 -14.92
C GLU A 96 -5.36 17.59 -13.42
N ILE A 97 -6.53 17.04 -13.11
CA ILE A 97 -6.88 16.65 -11.71
C ILE A 97 -5.87 15.66 -11.15
N LEU A 98 -5.47 14.65 -11.95
CA LEU A 98 -4.49 13.66 -11.52
C LEU A 98 -3.11 14.25 -11.25
N TRP A 99 -2.68 15.17 -12.12
CA TRP A 99 -1.38 15.84 -12.02
C TRP A 99 -1.33 16.77 -10.81
N ASP A 100 -2.28 17.68 -10.68
CA ASP A 100 -2.30 18.69 -9.64
C ASP A 100 -2.42 18.11 -8.24
N ASN A 101 -3.14 17.00 -8.12
CA ASN A 101 -3.30 16.27 -6.86
C ASN A 101 -2.23 15.20 -6.64
N ARG A 102 -1.20 15.06 -7.50
CA ARG A 102 -0.19 14.02 -7.43
C ARG A 102 -0.80 12.62 -7.26
N PHE A 103 -1.94 12.40 -7.92
CA PHE A 103 -2.77 11.23 -7.65
C PHE A 103 -2.05 9.90 -7.87
N LEU A 104 -1.11 9.83 -8.84
CA LEU A 104 -0.30 8.64 -9.10
C LEU A 104 0.65 8.27 -7.94
N VAL A 105 0.95 9.20 -7.04
CA VAL A 105 1.77 8.97 -5.84
C VAL A 105 0.88 8.75 -4.62
N GLU A 106 -0.16 9.55 -4.46
CA GLU A 106 -1.06 9.56 -3.32
C GLU A 106 -1.99 8.34 -3.27
N PHE A 107 -2.47 7.89 -4.43
CA PHE A 107 -3.37 6.73 -4.51
C PHE A 107 -2.73 5.41 -4.04
N PRO A 108 -1.48 5.05 -4.44
CA PRO A 108 -0.79 3.89 -3.89
C PRO A 108 -0.63 3.96 -2.37
N ALA A 109 -0.31 5.12 -1.81
CA ALA A 109 -0.23 5.31 -0.37
C ALA A 109 -1.59 5.08 0.33
N ALA A 110 -2.68 5.57 -0.28
CA ALA A 110 -4.03 5.30 0.18
C ALA A 110 -4.41 3.81 0.10
N ALA A 111 -3.97 3.09 -0.94
CA ALA A 111 -4.16 1.65 -1.08
C ALA A 111 -3.43 0.86 0.02
N VAL A 112 -2.19 1.25 0.37
CA VAL A 112 -1.46 0.68 1.52
C VAL A 112 -2.24 0.91 2.80
N SER A 113 -2.67 2.13 3.09
CA SER A 113 -3.49 2.45 4.27
C SER A 113 -4.79 1.64 4.31
N SER A 114 -5.44 1.45 3.15
CA SER A 114 -6.64 0.61 3.01
C SER A 114 -6.34 -0.85 3.36
N ALA A 115 -5.22 -1.40 2.89
CA ALA A 115 -4.81 -2.77 3.21
C ALA A 115 -4.48 -2.93 4.70
N VAL A 116 -3.83 -1.93 5.33
CA VAL A 116 -3.49 -1.94 6.77
C VAL A 116 -4.74 -1.85 7.65
N HIS A 117 -5.68 -0.94 7.37
CA HIS A 117 -6.79 -0.64 8.26
C HIS A 117 -8.12 -1.29 7.84
N GLY A 118 -8.25 -1.68 6.57
CA GLY A 118 -9.48 -2.20 5.93
C GLY A 118 -10.11 -1.21 4.97
N CYS A 119 -9.90 0.08 5.17
CA CYS A 119 -10.26 1.16 4.25
C CYS A 119 -9.35 2.36 4.44
N SER A 120 -9.31 3.20 3.42
CA SER A 120 -8.88 4.59 3.43
C SER A 120 -9.92 5.41 2.69
N PHE A 121 -9.75 6.70 2.60
CA PHE A 121 -10.76 7.59 2.01
C PHE A 121 -10.08 8.60 1.09
N LEU A 122 -10.76 8.95 -0.01
CA LEU A 122 -10.42 10.07 -0.87
C LEU A 122 -11.47 11.16 -0.63
N THR A 123 -11.05 12.26 -0.04
CA THR A 123 -11.90 13.46 0.14
C THR A 123 -11.79 14.33 -1.09
N VAL A 124 -12.91 14.90 -1.55
CA VAL A 124 -12.98 15.83 -2.68
C VAL A 124 -13.51 17.14 -2.16
N SER A 125 -12.79 18.22 -2.41
CA SER A 125 -13.17 19.58 -1.99
C SER A 125 -12.69 20.61 -3.00
N GLN A 126 -13.30 21.78 -2.97
CA GLN A 126 -12.77 22.93 -3.69
C GLN A 126 -11.51 23.40 -2.96
N GLY A 127 -10.44 23.63 -3.72
CA GLY A 127 -9.21 24.16 -3.19
C GLY A 127 -9.26 25.67 -2.96
N ASP A 128 -8.28 26.19 -2.27
CA ASP A 128 -8.07 27.61 -2.03
C ASP A 128 -6.98 28.14 -2.97
N ALA A 129 -7.38 28.77 -4.06
CA ALA A 129 -6.46 29.36 -5.03
C ALA A 129 -5.52 30.40 -4.39
N ALA A 130 -5.96 31.09 -3.33
CA ALA A 130 -5.11 32.05 -2.60
C ALA A 130 -3.99 31.36 -1.81
N ALA A 131 -4.21 30.11 -1.41
CA ALA A 131 -3.21 29.23 -0.79
C ALA A 131 -2.36 28.45 -1.80
N GLY A 132 -2.63 28.58 -3.10
CA GLY A 132 -1.93 27.85 -4.16
C GLY A 132 -2.40 26.41 -4.31
N GLU A 133 -3.59 26.10 -3.83
CA GLU A 133 -4.21 24.78 -4.00
C GLU A 133 -4.88 24.68 -5.40
N PRO A 134 -4.97 23.47 -5.97
CA PRO A 134 -5.69 23.23 -7.22
C PRO A 134 -7.19 23.49 -7.05
N ASP A 135 -7.88 23.81 -8.14
CA ASP A 135 -9.33 24.10 -8.12
C ASP A 135 -10.15 22.96 -7.51
N VAL A 136 -9.75 21.73 -7.79
CA VAL A 136 -10.32 20.53 -7.20
C VAL A 136 -9.23 19.78 -6.41
N LEU A 137 -9.41 19.72 -5.12
CA LEU A 137 -8.49 19.05 -4.21
C LEU A 137 -9.00 17.64 -3.91
N VAL A 138 -8.20 16.63 -4.26
CA VAL A 138 -8.46 15.21 -3.97
C VAL A 138 -7.40 14.70 -3.01
N MET A 139 -7.77 14.49 -1.75
CA MET A 139 -6.81 14.14 -0.71
C MET A 139 -7.08 12.75 -0.09
N PRO A 140 -6.08 11.89 0.03
CA PRO A 140 -6.20 10.64 0.77
C PRO A 140 -6.26 10.91 2.29
N ARG A 141 -7.07 10.10 2.97
CA ARG A 141 -7.21 10.09 4.42
C ARG A 141 -7.15 8.66 4.95
N ALA A 142 -6.30 8.44 5.93
CA ALA A 142 -6.16 7.13 6.56
C ALA A 142 -7.30 6.87 7.56
N ALA A 143 -7.64 5.59 7.77
CA ALA A 143 -8.75 5.23 8.66
C ALA A 143 -8.42 5.37 10.16
N ASP A 144 -7.16 5.45 10.55
CA ASP A 144 -6.74 5.70 11.94
C ASP A 144 -7.00 7.14 12.36
N THR A 145 -6.95 8.07 11.39
CA THR A 145 -7.25 9.49 11.57
C THR A 145 -8.66 9.89 11.11
N SER A 146 -9.50 8.93 10.74
CA SER A 146 -10.81 9.19 10.13
C SER A 146 -11.91 8.34 10.73
N ALA A 147 -13.16 8.81 10.57
CA ALA A 147 -14.36 8.06 10.87
C ALA A 147 -15.41 8.25 9.78
N ALA A 148 -16.15 7.20 9.48
CA ALA A 148 -17.20 7.22 8.49
C ALA A 148 -18.42 6.46 8.99
N ILE A 149 -19.61 6.95 8.66
CA ILE A 149 -20.88 6.30 8.93
C ILE A 149 -21.50 5.90 7.60
N TRP A 150 -21.80 4.61 7.47
CA TRP A 150 -22.34 4.03 6.25
C TRP A 150 -23.87 3.94 6.28
N ASP A 151 -24.53 4.47 5.27
CA ASP A 151 -25.96 4.27 5.01
C ASP A 151 -26.16 3.01 4.17
N ARG A 152 -26.70 1.96 4.78
CA ARG A 152 -26.90 0.68 4.12
C ARG A 152 -27.94 0.74 3.00
N ARG A 153 -28.94 1.62 3.08
CA ARG A 153 -29.99 1.77 2.07
C ARG A 153 -29.47 2.51 0.84
N LYS A 154 -28.76 3.62 1.07
CA LYS A 154 -28.17 4.43 0.00
C LYS A 154 -26.89 3.84 -0.54
N ARG A 155 -26.26 2.89 0.20
CA ARG A 155 -24.92 2.33 -0.09
C ARG A 155 -23.86 3.43 -0.29
N ALA A 156 -23.90 4.44 0.58
CA ALA A 156 -23.05 5.60 0.54
C ALA A 156 -22.72 6.06 1.96
N LEU A 157 -21.81 6.99 2.09
CA LEU A 157 -21.50 7.60 3.38
C LEU A 157 -22.65 8.54 3.80
N LYS A 158 -23.07 8.44 5.07
CA LYS A 158 -23.99 9.38 5.72
C LYS A 158 -23.24 10.60 6.25
N GLY A 159 -22.01 10.42 6.69
CA GLY A 159 -21.12 11.45 7.17
C GLY A 159 -19.71 10.91 7.29
N PHE A 160 -18.73 11.82 7.26
CA PHE A 160 -17.32 11.53 7.37
C PHE A 160 -16.63 12.57 8.23
N LEU A 161 -15.66 12.16 9.02
CA LEU A 161 -14.79 13.02 9.82
C LEU A 161 -13.34 12.64 9.60
N SER A 162 -12.46 13.59 9.40
CA SER A 162 -11.01 13.37 9.39
C SER A 162 -10.30 14.34 10.33
N VAL A 163 -9.30 13.83 11.04
CA VAL A 163 -8.29 14.62 11.75
C VAL A 163 -7.31 15.12 10.71
N VAL A 164 -7.07 16.43 10.70
CA VAL A 164 -6.17 17.08 9.71
C VAL A 164 -4.85 17.42 10.36
N ASP A 165 -4.90 17.91 11.60
CA ASP A 165 -3.70 18.37 12.30
C ASP A 165 -3.72 18.01 13.77
N VAL A 166 -2.51 17.82 14.33
CA VAL A 166 -2.25 17.51 15.73
C VAL A 166 -1.11 18.37 16.26
N ASP A 167 -1.15 18.75 17.55
CA ASP A 167 -0.06 19.48 18.18
C ASP A 167 1.11 18.55 18.57
N GLU A 168 2.21 19.13 19.08
CA GLU A 168 3.39 18.40 19.55
C GLU A 168 3.08 17.35 20.63
N SER A 169 1.98 17.52 21.35
CA SER A 169 1.48 16.58 22.36
C SER A 169 0.55 15.51 21.77
N SER A 170 0.46 15.39 20.42
CA SER A 170 -0.44 14.50 19.70
C SER A 170 -1.94 14.73 20.01
N GLN A 171 -2.28 15.95 20.45
CA GLN A 171 -3.68 16.34 20.62
C GLN A 171 -4.20 16.94 19.32
N VAL A 172 -5.42 16.59 18.96
CA VAL A 172 -6.06 17.07 17.73
C VAL A 172 -6.29 18.57 17.81
N THR A 173 -5.83 19.28 16.79
CA THR A 173 -5.98 20.73 16.64
C THR A 173 -6.92 21.11 15.52
N GLU A 174 -7.04 20.27 14.48
CA GLU A 174 -7.94 20.51 13.36
C GLU A 174 -8.64 19.22 12.91
N MET A 175 -9.94 19.31 12.63
CA MET A 175 -10.75 18.25 12.06
C MET A 175 -11.64 18.81 10.94
N ILE A 176 -11.97 17.98 9.95
CA ILE A 176 -12.95 18.32 8.92
C ILE A 176 -14.07 17.27 8.93
N MET A 177 -15.32 17.74 9.02
CA MET A 177 -16.51 16.91 8.89
C MET A 177 -17.17 17.18 7.54
N HIS A 178 -17.47 16.12 6.80
CA HIS A 178 -18.21 16.17 5.54
C HIS A 178 -19.60 15.59 5.74
N THR A 179 -20.60 16.37 5.39
CA THR A 179 -22.01 15.98 5.31
C THR A 179 -22.50 16.11 3.86
N PRO A 180 -23.69 15.62 3.51
CA PRO A 180 -24.23 15.86 2.16
C PRO A 180 -24.41 17.33 1.80
N GLU A 181 -24.66 18.19 2.78
CA GLU A 181 -25.01 19.60 2.58
C GLU A 181 -23.86 20.57 2.92
N LYS A 182 -22.93 20.15 3.80
CA LYS A 182 -21.92 21.03 4.39
C LYS A 182 -20.57 20.34 4.54
N VAL A 183 -19.52 21.13 4.49
CA VAL A 183 -18.18 20.80 4.96
C VAL A 183 -17.88 21.70 6.15
N VAL A 184 -17.58 21.13 7.29
CA VAL A 184 -17.36 21.84 8.55
C VAL A 184 -15.91 21.65 8.98
N THR A 185 -15.13 22.72 8.98
CA THR A 185 -13.77 22.73 9.51
C THR A 185 -13.81 23.14 10.97
N LEU A 186 -13.30 22.28 11.84
CA LEU A 186 -13.23 22.45 13.29
C LEU A 186 -11.78 22.74 13.69
N LYS A 187 -11.51 23.93 14.21
CA LYS A 187 -10.16 24.34 14.68
C LYS A 187 -10.19 24.60 16.18
N LYS A 188 -9.19 24.06 16.88
CA LYS A 188 -8.97 24.28 18.31
C LYS A 188 -8.39 25.67 18.52
N GLY A 189 -9.16 26.56 19.12
CA GLY A 189 -8.68 27.86 19.60
C GLY A 189 -8.06 27.75 21.00
N ALA A 190 -7.61 28.88 21.55
CA ALA A 190 -7.00 28.90 22.88
C ALA A 190 -7.92 28.37 23.98
N ASN A 191 -9.22 28.70 23.94
CA ASN A 191 -10.19 28.35 24.99
C ASN A 191 -11.37 27.49 24.52
N ALA A 192 -11.61 27.43 23.20
CA ALA A 192 -12.76 26.71 22.65
C ALA A 192 -12.50 26.30 21.18
N TRP A 193 -13.24 25.30 20.74
CA TRP A 193 -13.26 24.93 19.31
C TRP A 193 -14.08 25.93 18.51
N ARG A 194 -13.67 26.21 17.29
CA ARG A 194 -14.39 27.05 16.32
C ARG A 194 -14.78 26.20 15.12
N ALA A 195 -15.98 26.42 14.59
CA ALA A 195 -16.46 25.80 13.37
C ALA A 195 -16.52 26.82 12.25
N ASP A 196 -15.91 26.52 11.11
CA ASP A 196 -16.12 27.18 9.82
C ASP A 196 -16.99 26.25 8.97
N VAL A 197 -18.14 26.76 8.53
CA VAL A 197 -19.15 25.99 7.78
C VAL A 197 -19.22 26.47 6.37
N ARG A 198 -18.88 25.58 5.41
CA ARG A 198 -19.00 25.81 3.98
C ARG A 198 -20.10 24.94 3.39
N ARG A 199 -20.85 25.45 2.41
CA ARG A 199 -21.83 24.64 1.69
C ARG A 199 -21.15 23.58 0.84
N ASN A 200 -21.66 22.37 0.86
CA ASN A 200 -21.29 21.32 -0.08
C ASN A 200 -22.24 21.34 -1.29
N PRO A 201 -21.79 21.70 -2.48
CA PRO A 201 -22.65 21.81 -3.66
C PRO A 201 -23.08 20.45 -4.21
N LEU A 202 -22.40 19.36 -3.84
CA LEU A 202 -22.60 18.04 -4.43
C LEU A 202 -23.86 17.31 -3.95
N GLY A 203 -24.47 17.71 -2.82
CA GLY A 203 -25.65 17.05 -2.25
C GLY A 203 -25.40 15.63 -1.74
N VAL A 204 -24.13 15.18 -1.73
CA VAL A 204 -23.68 13.89 -1.19
C VAL A 204 -22.42 14.13 -0.37
N VAL A 205 -22.06 13.19 0.50
CA VAL A 205 -20.77 13.28 1.20
C VAL A 205 -19.65 13.23 0.17
N ALA A 206 -18.85 14.30 0.07
CA ALA A 206 -17.79 14.45 -0.91
C ALA A 206 -16.55 13.62 -0.54
N VAL A 207 -16.75 12.33 -0.30
CA VAL A 207 -15.72 11.37 0.12
C VAL A 207 -16.01 10.00 -0.48
N SER A 208 -15.00 9.42 -1.09
CA SER A 208 -15.06 8.07 -1.62
C SER A 208 -14.20 7.12 -0.78
N PRO A 209 -14.73 5.99 -0.27
CA PRO A 209 -13.93 5.01 0.45
C PRO A 209 -13.16 4.10 -0.54
N LEU A 210 -11.87 3.91 -0.28
CA LEU A 210 -11.05 2.87 -0.86
C LEU A 210 -11.10 1.66 0.08
N VAL A 211 -11.81 0.61 -0.32
CA VAL A 211 -12.12 -0.52 0.56
C VAL A 211 -11.25 -1.73 0.19
N HIS A 212 -10.61 -2.32 1.18
CA HIS A 212 -9.94 -3.61 1.05
C HIS A 212 -10.87 -4.72 1.55
N LYS A 213 -11.14 -5.72 0.72
CA LYS A 213 -11.93 -6.91 1.05
C LYS A 213 -13.34 -6.56 1.58
N TYR A 214 -14.17 -6.00 0.70
CA TYR A 214 -15.55 -5.62 0.97
C TYR A 214 -16.42 -6.83 1.33
N GLU A 215 -17.25 -6.70 2.35
CA GLU A 215 -18.28 -7.67 2.72
C GLU A 215 -19.62 -6.98 3.05
N LEU A 216 -20.75 -7.64 2.75
CA LEU A 216 -22.07 -7.08 3.04
C LEU A 216 -22.26 -6.66 4.50
N GLY A 217 -21.71 -7.43 5.44
CA GLY A 217 -21.71 -7.13 6.87
C GLY A 217 -20.76 -6.02 7.27
N ARG A 218 -19.75 -5.74 6.45
CA ARG A 218 -18.67 -4.79 6.71
C ARG A 218 -18.34 -3.95 5.47
N PRO A 219 -19.17 -2.97 5.17
CA PRO A 219 -19.05 -2.17 3.96
C PRO A 219 -17.75 -1.34 3.87
N LEU A 220 -17.08 -1.11 4.97
CA LEU A 220 -15.75 -0.48 5.04
C LEU A 220 -14.61 -1.53 5.15
N GLY A 221 -14.88 -2.77 4.75
CA GLY A 221 -13.90 -3.81 4.51
C GLY A 221 -13.19 -4.40 5.71
N HIS A 222 -12.13 -5.13 5.39
CA HIS A 222 -11.26 -5.82 6.33
C HIS A 222 -9.80 -5.48 6.09
N SER A 223 -9.05 -5.37 7.17
CA SER A 223 -7.60 -5.29 7.12
C SER A 223 -6.99 -6.60 6.63
N ARG A 224 -5.92 -6.48 5.86
CA ARG A 224 -5.05 -7.61 5.54
C ARG A 224 -4.28 -8.09 6.78
N ILE A 225 -4.04 -7.20 7.76
CA ILE A 225 -3.44 -7.55 9.04
C ILE A 225 -4.50 -8.25 9.90
N THR A 226 -4.58 -9.58 9.75
CA THR A 226 -5.51 -10.44 10.47
C THR A 226 -5.06 -10.67 11.92
N ARG A 227 -5.96 -11.19 12.77
CA ARG A 227 -5.57 -11.65 14.11
C ARG A 227 -4.59 -12.81 14.04
N ALA A 228 -4.73 -13.69 13.03
CA ALA A 228 -3.85 -14.80 12.79
C ALA A 228 -2.44 -14.32 12.43
N ALA A 229 -2.32 -13.39 11.46
CA ALA A 229 -1.06 -12.78 11.08
C ALA A 229 -0.32 -12.16 12.27
N MET A 230 -1.02 -11.36 13.09
CA MET A 230 -0.45 -10.79 14.31
C MET A 230 0.02 -11.87 15.30
N GLY A 231 -0.78 -12.92 15.50
CA GLY A 231 -0.45 -14.02 16.40
C GLY A 231 0.76 -14.84 15.93
N TYR A 232 0.87 -15.10 14.64
CA TYR A 232 2.04 -15.80 14.06
C TYR A 232 3.30 -14.93 14.15
N ALA A 233 3.20 -13.64 13.89
CA ALA A 233 4.31 -12.72 14.05
C ALA A 233 4.80 -12.65 15.50
N ASP A 234 3.89 -12.56 16.50
CA ASP A 234 4.23 -12.61 17.91
C ASP A 234 4.94 -13.92 18.30
N SER A 235 4.47 -15.05 17.76
CA SER A 235 5.04 -16.36 18.07
C SER A 235 6.42 -16.54 17.43
N ALA A 236 6.59 -16.06 16.21
CA ALA A 236 7.88 -16.05 15.52
C ALA A 236 8.88 -15.16 16.26
N LEU A 237 8.47 -13.96 16.68
CA LEU A 237 9.31 -13.03 17.43
C LEU A 237 9.79 -13.65 18.75
N ARG A 238 8.89 -14.29 19.52
CA ARG A 238 9.28 -15.02 20.73
C ARG A 238 10.26 -16.15 20.42
N THR A 239 10.09 -16.86 19.31
CA THR A 239 10.99 -17.96 18.91
C THR A 239 12.38 -17.43 18.58
N ILE A 240 12.48 -16.29 17.88
CA ILE A 240 13.75 -15.63 17.58
C ILE A 240 14.46 -15.25 18.88
N VAL A 241 13.78 -14.55 19.78
CA VAL A 241 14.38 -14.11 21.03
C VAL A 241 14.81 -15.31 21.91
N ARG A 242 14.03 -16.39 21.93
CA ARG A 242 14.43 -17.64 22.64
C ARG A 242 15.64 -18.29 21.99
N ALA A 243 15.75 -18.27 20.67
CA ALA A 243 16.91 -18.79 19.95
C ALA A 243 18.17 -17.99 20.31
N GLU A 244 18.09 -16.66 20.35
CA GLU A 244 19.20 -15.79 20.77
C GLU A 244 19.61 -16.06 22.22
N VAL A 245 18.64 -16.13 23.14
CA VAL A 245 18.91 -16.48 24.54
C VAL A 245 19.56 -17.87 24.64
N SER A 246 19.03 -18.84 23.90
CA SER A 246 19.62 -20.18 23.86
C SER A 246 21.04 -20.16 23.32
N ALA A 247 21.31 -19.39 22.26
CA ALA A 247 22.64 -19.26 21.68
C ALA A 247 23.66 -18.69 22.67
N GLU A 248 23.27 -17.66 23.44
CA GLU A 248 24.14 -17.08 24.48
C GLU A 248 24.49 -18.10 25.58
N PHE A 249 23.54 -18.93 26.02
CA PHE A 249 23.79 -19.92 27.03
C PHE A 249 24.56 -21.14 26.51
N TYR A 250 24.34 -21.55 25.26
CA TYR A 250 24.89 -22.80 24.73
C TYR A 250 26.06 -22.63 23.76
N SER A 251 26.32 -21.45 23.26
CA SER A 251 27.50 -21.18 22.43
C SER A 251 28.81 -21.31 23.20
N ALA A 252 28.70 -21.33 24.53
CA ALA A 252 29.80 -21.52 25.43
C ALA A 252 29.54 -22.74 26.31
N PRO A 253 30.22 -23.85 26.08
CA PRO A 253 30.04 -25.08 26.87
C PRO A 253 30.35 -24.82 28.34
N GLU A 254 29.43 -25.19 29.21
CA GLU A 254 29.65 -25.19 30.65
C GLU A 254 30.31 -26.52 31.05
N TYR A 255 31.30 -26.42 31.92
CA TYR A 255 31.99 -27.54 32.49
C TYR A 255 31.61 -27.63 33.96
N TYR A 256 31.31 -28.83 34.45
CA TYR A 256 31.05 -29.11 35.84
C TYR A 256 32.13 -30.03 36.33
N LEU A 257 32.84 -29.62 37.35
CA LEU A 257 33.85 -30.41 38.05
C LEU A 257 33.26 -30.90 39.37
N PHE A 258 33.18 -32.21 39.54
CA PHE A 258 32.70 -32.84 40.75
C PHE A 258 33.87 -33.44 41.51
N GLY A 259 33.84 -33.40 42.86
CA GLY A 259 34.83 -34.13 43.69
C GLY A 259 36.13 -33.37 43.92
N SER A 260 36.21 -32.07 43.75
CA SER A 260 37.40 -31.27 44.13
C SER A 260 37.04 -30.12 45.05
N GLU A 261 37.97 -29.75 45.99
CA GLU A 261 37.78 -28.57 46.77
C GLU A 261 37.75 -27.31 45.88
N VAL A 262 36.65 -26.55 45.95
CA VAL A 262 36.47 -25.32 45.19
C VAL A 262 37.56 -24.33 45.48
N SER A 263 38.05 -24.30 46.71
CA SER A 263 39.14 -23.43 47.19
C SER A 263 40.49 -23.68 46.47
N SER A 264 40.73 -24.90 45.99
CA SER A 264 41.97 -25.21 45.26
C SER A 264 41.95 -24.78 43.79
N PHE A 265 40.76 -24.49 43.26
CA PHE A 265 40.57 -24.02 41.87
C PHE A 265 40.32 -22.52 41.74
N VAL A 266 39.83 -21.88 42.79
CA VAL A 266 39.56 -20.43 42.82
C VAL A 266 40.78 -19.72 43.44
N GLY A 267 41.89 -19.70 42.70
CA GLY A 267 43.00 -18.77 43.03
C GLY A 267 42.60 -17.35 42.69
N ASP A 268 43.18 -16.39 43.37
CA ASP A 268 42.92 -14.90 43.28
C ASP A 268 43.14 -14.24 41.90
N ASP A 269 43.18 -15.02 40.81
CA ASP A 269 43.60 -14.52 39.52
C ASP A 269 42.48 -14.47 38.46
N LYS A 270 42.64 -13.55 37.53
CA LYS A 270 41.75 -13.19 36.40
C LYS A 270 41.23 -14.34 35.53
N TRP A 271 41.71 -15.54 35.74
CA TRP A 271 41.20 -16.77 35.18
C TRP A 271 39.79 -17.08 35.64
N THR A 272 39.36 -16.59 36.80
CA THR A 272 37.99 -16.75 37.35
C THR A 272 36.93 -16.09 36.44
N ALA A 273 37.24 -15.03 35.76
CA ALA A 273 36.30 -14.38 34.83
C ALA A 273 36.18 -15.11 33.49
N LEU A 274 37.29 -15.77 33.05
CA LEU A 274 37.28 -16.58 31.83
C LEU A 274 36.72 -18.00 32.10
N MET A 275 36.90 -18.49 33.32
CA MET A 275 36.50 -19.82 33.80
C MET A 275 35.19 -19.80 34.57
N GLY A 276 34.43 -18.69 34.60
CA GLY A 276 33.07 -18.66 35.16
C GLY A 276 32.09 -19.65 34.53
N ARG A 277 32.59 -20.46 33.61
CA ARG A 277 31.92 -21.60 32.97
C ARG A 277 32.23 -22.95 33.57
N ILE A 278 33.19 -23.04 34.51
CA ILE A 278 33.44 -24.26 35.29
C ILE A 278 32.78 -24.05 36.64
N LYS A 279 31.72 -24.82 36.91
CA LYS A 279 31.04 -24.87 38.19
C LYS A 279 31.63 -26.03 38.94
N ALA A 280 32.35 -25.77 40.02
CA ALA A 280 32.87 -26.83 40.92
C ALA A 280 31.88 -27.04 42.06
N MET A 281 31.63 -28.29 42.40
CA MET A 281 30.78 -28.73 43.53
C MET A 281 31.60 -29.64 44.43
N ASP A 282 31.68 -29.26 45.68
CA ASP A 282 32.31 -30.12 46.69
C ASP A 282 31.41 -31.31 46.98
N ILE A 283 32.02 -32.52 47.04
CA ILE A 283 31.35 -33.71 47.49
C ILE A 283 31.95 -34.04 48.87
N GLU A 284 31.12 -34.03 49.90
CA GLU A 284 31.47 -34.49 51.21
C GLU A 284 31.60 -36.02 51.22
N ASP A 285 32.76 -36.52 51.65
CA ASP A 285 33.11 -37.89 51.85
C ASP A 285 32.99 -38.86 50.65
N GLY A 286 34.12 -39.15 50.03
CA GLY A 286 34.23 -40.27 49.11
C GLY A 286 35.52 -40.30 48.34
N GLU A 287 36.10 -41.45 48.24
CA GLU A 287 37.32 -41.83 47.51
C GLU A 287 37.21 -41.62 45.97
N ASP A 288 36.22 -40.89 45.48
CA ASP A 288 36.00 -40.71 44.06
C ASP A 288 36.90 -39.63 43.47
N LYS A 289 37.54 -40.00 42.38
CA LYS A 289 38.37 -39.09 41.60
C LYS A 289 37.53 -37.95 41.05
N PRO A 290 38.10 -36.72 40.98
CA PRO A 290 37.40 -35.60 40.34
C PRO A 290 36.97 -35.98 38.93
N ASP A 291 35.68 -35.73 38.61
CA ASP A 291 35.10 -36.00 37.32
C ASP A 291 34.64 -34.69 36.66
N LEU A 292 35.07 -34.50 35.42
CA LEU A 292 34.74 -33.30 34.64
C LEU A 292 33.69 -33.62 33.60
N HIS A 293 32.48 -33.14 33.83
CA HIS A 293 31.40 -33.26 32.88
C HIS A 293 31.27 -32.02 32.02
N ARG A 294 31.31 -32.21 30.72
CA ARG A 294 30.98 -31.19 29.73
C ARG A 294 29.52 -31.34 29.31
N PHE A 295 28.70 -30.36 29.62
CA PHE A 295 27.37 -30.27 29.05
C PHE A 295 27.44 -29.67 27.66
N THR A 296 27.20 -30.47 26.64
CA THR A 296 27.06 -30.01 25.27
C THR A 296 25.72 -29.28 25.15
N GLY A 297 25.75 -28.07 24.63
CA GLY A 297 24.55 -27.29 24.41
C GLY A 297 23.53 -28.02 23.53
N ALA A 298 22.28 -27.67 23.68
CA ALA A 298 21.22 -28.19 22.81
C ALA A 298 21.36 -27.62 21.39
N SER A 299 21.02 -28.47 20.40
CA SER A 299 21.01 -28.02 19.00
C SER A 299 20.05 -26.84 18.81
N PRO A 300 20.38 -25.80 18.02
CA PRO A 300 19.45 -24.70 17.66
C PRO A 300 18.32 -25.16 16.73
N GLN A 301 18.40 -26.38 16.19
CA GLN A 301 17.46 -26.90 15.20
C GLN A 301 15.97 -26.80 15.61
N PRO A 302 15.57 -27.12 16.88
CA PRO A 302 14.16 -26.97 17.27
C PRO A 302 13.62 -25.53 17.13
N HIS A 303 14.45 -24.53 17.40
CA HIS A 303 14.06 -23.11 17.22
C HIS A 303 13.91 -22.76 15.74
N THR A 304 14.81 -23.27 14.90
CA THR A 304 14.73 -23.09 13.45
C THR A 304 13.48 -23.76 12.87
N ASP A 305 13.18 -24.99 13.30
CA ASP A 305 12.01 -25.72 12.83
C ASP A 305 10.70 -25.03 13.28
N GLN A 306 10.67 -24.53 14.51
CA GLN A 306 9.54 -23.77 15.03
C GLN A 306 9.36 -22.44 14.26
N LEU A 307 10.44 -21.74 13.96
CA LEU A 307 10.38 -20.51 13.16
C LEU A 307 9.88 -20.78 11.73
N ARG A 308 10.34 -21.88 11.11
CA ARG A 308 9.84 -22.34 9.81
C ARG A 308 8.34 -22.64 9.84
N MET A 309 7.87 -23.29 10.89
CA MET A 309 6.44 -23.56 11.08
C MET A 309 5.62 -22.25 11.14
N TRP A 310 6.06 -21.27 11.95
CA TRP A 310 5.37 -19.97 12.03
C TRP A 310 5.40 -19.21 10.71
N ALA A 311 6.52 -19.27 9.99
CA ALA A 311 6.64 -18.64 8.68
C ALA A 311 5.69 -19.27 7.65
N ASN A 312 5.53 -20.58 7.64
CA ASN A 312 4.60 -21.27 6.76
C ASN A 312 3.14 -20.91 7.07
N LEU A 313 2.75 -20.92 8.37
CA LEU A 313 1.39 -20.52 8.77
C LEU A 313 1.08 -19.05 8.47
N PHE A 314 2.07 -18.17 8.66
CA PHE A 314 1.93 -16.76 8.28
C PHE A 314 1.79 -16.59 6.77
N ALA A 315 2.61 -17.31 6.00
CA ALA A 315 2.58 -17.24 4.55
C ALA A 315 1.25 -17.76 3.99
N ASP A 316 0.70 -18.83 4.54
CA ASP A 316 -0.60 -19.38 4.16
C ASP A 316 -1.73 -18.38 4.45
N ASP A 317 -1.75 -17.75 5.65
CA ASP A 317 -2.75 -16.68 5.98
C ASP A 317 -2.64 -15.46 5.08
N GLN A 318 -1.44 -15.17 4.55
CA GLN A 318 -1.15 -13.97 3.77
C GLN A 318 -0.97 -14.24 2.27
N ASP A 319 -1.35 -15.41 1.77
CA ASP A 319 -1.19 -15.80 0.35
C ASP A 319 0.27 -15.61 -0.15
N LEU A 320 1.26 -15.84 0.71
CA LEU A 320 2.68 -15.66 0.39
C LEU A 320 3.36 -16.99 0.12
N GLU A 321 4.36 -16.96 -0.75
CA GLU A 321 5.29 -18.07 -0.92
C GLU A 321 6.46 -17.93 0.06
N VAL A 322 6.73 -18.96 0.86
CA VAL A 322 7.90 -19.01 1.73
C VAL A 322 9.08 -19.56 0.95
N LYS A 323 10.10 -18.73 0.76
CA LYS A 323 11.38 -19.16 0.17
C LYS A 323 12.39 -19.40 1.28
N PHE A 324 12.58 -20.67 1.64
CA PHE A 324 13.79 -21.07 2.38
C PHE A 324 14.88 -21.42 1.37
N ALA A 325 16.12 -21.05 1.67
CA ALA A 325 17.28 -21.21 0.79
C ALA A 325 17.58 -22.67 0.36
N ASP A 326 16.90 -23.65 0.93
CA ASP A 326 17.09 -25.08 0.68
C ASP A 326 16.31 -25.66 -0.50
N SER A 327 15.68 -24.85 -1.36
CA SER A 327 15.04 -25.38 -2.55
C SER A 327 16.10 -25.75 -3.60
N SER A 328 16.74 -26.90 -3.39
CA SER A 328 17.69 -27.50 -4.33
C SER A 328 17.04 -27.99 -5.63
N ASN A 329 15.72 -27.85 -5.78
CA ASN A 329 14.97 -28.23 -6.96
C ASN A 329 14.32 -26.98 -7.58
N PRO A 330 14.76 -26.51 -8.76
CA PRO A 330 14.07 -25.44 -9.45
C PRO A 330 12.68 -25.92 -9.85
N SER A 331 11.65 -25.33 -9.22
CA SER A 331 10.26 -25.56 -9.62
C SER A 331 10.08 -25.16 -11.08
N SER A 332 9.25 -25.88 -11.82
CA SER A 332 8.89 -25.48 -13.18
C SER A 332 8.23 -24.09 -13.18
N ALA A 333 8.32 -23.38 -14.30
CA ALA A 333 7.68 -22.06 -14.43
C ALA A 333 6.17 -22.12 -14.09
N ASP A 334 5.51 -23.20 -14.48
CA ASP A 334 4.09 -23.43 -14.21
C ASP A 334 3.80 -23.67 -12.72
N ALA A 335 4.68 -24.38 -12.01
CA ALA A 335 4.54 -24.56 -10.56
C ALA A 335 4.75 -23.25 -9.79
N ILE A 336 5.69 -22.41 -10.22
CA ILE A 336 5.90 -21.07 -9.66
C ILE A 336 4.69 -20.18 -9.93
N PHE A 337 4.09 -20.29 -11.12
CA PHE A 337 2.89 -19.53 -11.46
C PHE A 337 1.70 -19.97 -10.61
N ALA A 338 1.45 -21.28 -10.50
CA ALA A 338 0.37 -21.84 -9.69
C ALA A 338 0.50 -21.44 -8.21
N ALA A 339 1.71 -21.44 -7.65
CA ALA A 339 1.94 -21.01 -6.27
C ALA A 339 1.63 -19.51 -6.02
N LYS A 340 1.67 -18.69 -7.07
CA LYS A 340 1.38 -17.25 -6.98
C LYS A 340 -0.06 -16.89 -7.35
N GLU A 341 -0.84 -17.82 -7.86
CA GLU A 341 -2.19 -17.56 -8.39
C GLU A 341 -3.12 -16.94 -7.33
N THR A 342 -3.06 -17.45 -6.09
CA THR A 342 -3.86 -16.93 -4.99
C THR A 342 -3.56 -15.46 -4.71
N LEU A 343 -2.28 -15.07 -4.66
CA LEU A 343 -1.87 -13.69 -4.46
C LEU A 343 -2.25 -12.79 -5.64
N ILE A 344 -2.15 -13.31 -6.87
CA ILE A 344 -2.55 -12.59 -8.08
C ILE A 344 -4.06 -12.31 -8.03
N THR A 345 -4.87 -13.31 -7.70
CA THR A 345 -6.33 -13.17 -7.55
C THR A 345 -6.68 -12.19 -6.45
N THR A 346 -6.07 -12.31 -5.28
CA THR A 346 -6.26 -11.37 -4.15
C THR A 346 -5.91 -9.94 -4.56
N THR A 347 -4.85 -9.75 -5.36
CA THR A 347 -4.48 -8.42 -5.84
C THR A 347 -5.47 -7.87 -6.88
N ARG A 348 -5.96 -8.71 -7.81
CA ARG A 348 -7.00 -8.31 -8.78
C ARG A 348 -8.28 -7.88 -8.08
N ASP A 349 -8.71 -8.62 -7.06
CA ASP A 349 -9.88 -8.26 -6.26
C ASP A 349 -9.68 -6.93 -5.52
N ALA A 350 -8.50 -6.71 -4.95
CA ALA A 350 -8.16 -5.45 -4.31
C ALA A 350 -8.17 -4.29 -5.31
N ASN A 351 -7.56 -4.47 -6.50
CA ASN A 351 -7.56 -3.48 -7.57
C ASN A 351 -8.98 -3.11 -8.03
N ALA A 352 -9.86 -4.09 -8.16
CA ALA A 352 -11.25 -3.86 -8.52
C ALA A 352 -11.98 -2.99 -7.48
N MET A 353 -11.77 -3.25 -6.18
CA MET A 353 -12.38 -2.48 -5.11
C MET A 353 -11.79 -1.08 -4.98
N TRP A 354 -10.47 -0.94 -5.03
CA TRP A 354 -9.79 0.36 -5.00
C TRP A 354 -10.09 1.18 -6.24
N GLY A 355 -10.11 0.54 -7.42
CA GLY A 355 -10.49 1.17 -8.68
C GLY A 355 -11.90 1.73 -8.65
N TYR A 356 -12.86 0.98 -8.10
CA TYR A 356 -14.21 1.47 -7.90
C TYR A 356 -14.23 2.74 -7.02
N GLY A 357 -13.50 2.74 -5.90
CA GLY A 357 -13.40 3.92 -5.04
C GLY A 357 -12.74 5.11 -5.74
N ALA A 358 -11.68 4.86 -6.53
CA ALA A 358 -11.01 5.90 -7.32
C ALA A 358 -11.96 6.53 -8.36
N VAL A 359 -12.71 5.70 -9.10
CA VAL A 359 -13.71 6.18 -10.07
C VAL A 359 -14.78 7.03 -9.38
N GLN A 360 -15.28 6.60 -8.21
CA GLN A 360 -16.25 7.40 -7.45
C GLN A 360 -15.67 8.77 -7.01
N ALA A 361 -14.39 8.82 -6.63
CA ALA A 361 -13.72 10.09 -6.30
C ALA A 361 -13.63 11.00 -7.54
N MET A 362 -13.31 10.46 -8.71
CA MET A 362 -13.28 11.24 -9.97
C MET A 362 -14.68 11.71 -10.38
N HIS A 363 -15.74 10.91 -10.17
CA HIS A 363 -17.12 11.39 -10.38
C HIS A 363 -17.45 12.59 -9.51
N LEU A 364 -17.01 12.61 -8.26
CA LEU A 364 -17.19 13.76 -7.36
C LEU A 364 -16.33 14.95 -7.81
N ALA A 365 -15.10 14.69 -8.23
CA ALA A 365 -14.16 15.73 -8.69
C ALA A 365 -14.68 16.46 -9.94
N VAL A 366 -15.11 15.74 -10.97
CA VAL A 366 -15.67 16.33 -12.19
C VAL A 366 -16.96 17.08 -11.90
N ARG A 367 -17.85 16.52 -11.05
CA ARG A 367 -19.07 17.24 -10.64
C ARG A 367 -18.76 18.54 -9.94
N LEU A 368 -17.73 18.57 -9.10
CA LEU A 368 -17.32 19.76 -8.37
C LEU A 368 -16.69 20.80 -9.33
N ARG A 369 -15.80 20.36 -10.24
CA ARG A 369 -15.15 21.20 -11.24
C ARG A 369 -16.16 21.87 -12.15
N ASP A 370 -17.09 21.09 -12.69
CA ASP A 370 -18.03 21.53 -13.71
C ASP A 370 -19.36 22.06 -13.13
N GLY A 371 -19.50 22.08 -11.79
CA GLY A 371 -20.71 22.59 -11.13
C GLY A 371 -21.96 21.74 -11.39
N LEU A 372 -21.81 20.40 -11.54
CA LEU A 372 -22.89 19.51 -11.95
C LEU A 372 -23.66 18.94 -10.74
N ASP A 373 -24.98 18.94 -10.81
CA ASP A 373 -25.84 18.33 -9.77
C ASP A 373 -25.75 16.81 -9.72
N SER A 374 -25.44 16.17 -10.86
CA SER A 374 -25.33 14.71 -10.98
C SER A 374 -24.16 14.30 -11.87
N THR A 375 -23.69 13.08 -11.69
CA THR A 375 -22.64 12.51 -12.53
C THR A 375 -23.14 12.33 -13.97
N PRO A 376 -22.43 12.84 -14.99
CA PRO A 376 -22.76 12.62 -16.40
C PRO A 376 -22.93 11.13 -16.72
N ALA A 377 -23.86 10.81 -17.60
CA ALA A 377 -24.14 9.42 -17.95
C ALA A 377 -22.95 8.75 -18.63
N GLU A 378 -22.18 9.51 -19.37
CA GLU A 378 -20.99 9.11 -20.11
C GLU A 378 -19.88 8.63 -19.14
N MET A 379 -19.78 9.23 -17.97
CA MET A 379 -18.80 8.82 -16.93
C MET A 379 -19.06 7.41 -16.36
N ARG A 380 -20.16 6.76 -16.70
CA ARG A 380 -20.40 5.37 -16.33
C ARG A 380 -19.44 4.39 -17.03
N SER A 381 -18.86 4.82 -18.15
CA SER A 381 -17.85 4.07 -18.90
C SER A 381 -16.45 4.19 -18.30
N LEU A 382 -16.24 5.10 -17.35
CA LEU A 382 -14.95 5.33 -16.71
C LEU A 382 -14.54 4.13 -15.86
N SER A 383 -13.32 3.65 -16.06
CA SER A 383 -12.72 2.55 -15.32
C SER A 383 -11.31 2.90 -14.89
N ALA A 384 -10.90 2.46 -13.71
CA ALA A 384 -9.52 2.57 -13.25
C ALA A 384 -8.68 1.46 -13.88
N GLN A 385 -7.53 1.83 -14.43
CA GLN A 385 -6.60 0.91 -15.07
C GLN A 385 -5.46 0.56 -14.11
N PHE A 386 -5.14 -0.73 -14.05
CA PHE A 386 -4.03 -1.26 -13.28
C PHE A 386 -3.22 -2.21 -14.15
N THR A 387 -1.90 -2.22 -13.97
CA THR A 387 -1.05 -3.28 -14.54
C THR A 387 -1.52 -4.64 -14.01
N ASP A 388 -1.55 -5.66 -14.89
CA ASP A 388 -1.88 -7.02 -14.43
C ASP A 388 -0.85 -7.50 -13.38
N PRO A 389 -1.27 -7.90 -12.17
CA PRO A 389 -0.40 -8.39 -11.13
C PRO A 389 0.31 -9.71 -11.46
N ALA A 390 -0.08 -10.40 -12.52
CA ALA A 390 0.58 -11.62 -12.98
C ALA A 390 1.95 -11.30 -13.57
N ILE A 391 3.00 -11.84 -12.97
CA ILE A 391 4.36 -11.72 -13.51
C ILE A 391 4.55 -12.78 -14.57
N VAL A 392 4.37 -12.40 -15.83
CA VAL A 392 4.66 -13.26 -16.99
C VAL A 392 6.08 -12.95 -17.47
N SER A 393 6.86 -14.01 -17.83
CA SER A 393 8.19 -13.78 -18.38
C SER A 393 8.08 -12.99 -19.70
N PRO A 394 9.04 -12.10 -20.01
CA PRO A 394 9.01 -11.33 -21.26
C PRO A 394 8.87 -12.22 -22.50
N THR A 395 9.52 -13.38 -22.50
CA THR A 395 9.44 -14.37 -23.60
C THR A 395 8.04 -14.96 -23.75
N ALA A 396 7.41 -15.38 -22.63
CA ALA A 396 6.06 -15.94 -22.66
C ALA A 396 5.02 -14.88 -23.08
N ARG A 397 5.21 -13.63 -22.66
CA ARG A 397 4.37 -12.50 -23.07
C ARG A 397 4.50 -12.21 -24.57
N ALA A 398 5.71 -12.17 -25.10
CA ALA A 398 5.97 -11.95 -26.52
C ALA A 398 5.39 -13.09 -27.39
N ASP A 399 5.49 -14.35 -26.95
CA ASP A 399 4.91 -15.50 -27.65
C ASP A 399 3.37 -15.45 -27.64
N ALA A 400 2.75 -15.15 -26.50
CA ALA A 400 1.30 -14.99 -26.39
C ALA A 400 0.81 -13.81 -27.25
N PHE A 401 1.49 -12.66 -27.22
CA PHE A 401 1.19 -11.51 -28.06
C PHE A 401 1.24 -11.86 -29.55
N SER A 402 2.31 -12.54 -29.98
CA SER A 402 2.48 -12.96 -31.39
C SER A 402 1.35 -13.86 -31.86
N LYS A 403 0.90 -14.81 -31.02
CA LYS A 403 -0.22 -15.71 -31.31
C LYS A 403 -1.54 -14.97 -31.41
N LEU A 404 -1.81 -14.03 -30.50
CA LEU A 404 -3.04 -13.22 -30.53
C LEU A 404 -3.05 -12.27 -31.72
N ALA A 405 -1.93 -11.60 -32.01
CA ALA A 405 -1.81 -10.70 -33.15
C ALA A 405 -1.98 -11.42 -34.50
N ALA A 406 -1.59 -12.69 -34.57
CA ALA A 406 -1.81 -13.53 -35.78
C ALA A 406 -3.27 -14.02 -35.90
N SER A 407 -4.00 -14.16 -34.77
CA SER A 407 -5.36 -14.72 -34.74
C SER A 407 -6.46 -13.65 -34.79
N ILE A 408 -6.17 -12.43 -34.32
CA ILE A 408 -7.13 -11.32 -34.23
C ILE A 408 -6.61 -10.17 -35.10
N GLU A 409 -7.34 -9.87 -36.18
CA GLU A 409 -6.96 -8.81 -37.10
C GLU A 409 -6.95 -7.45 -36.38
N GLY A 410 -5.86 -6.68 -36.55
CA GLY A 410 -5.67 -5.38 -35.92
C GLY A 410 -5.19 -5.41 -34.45
N PHE A 411 -5.19 -6.56 -33.78
CA PHE A 411 -4.80 -6.64 -32.37
C PHE A 411 -3.38 -6.12 -32.11
N GLY A 412 -2.42 -6.49 -32.97
CA GLY A 412 -1.03 -6.08 -32.80
C GLY A 412 -0.78 -4.57 -32.93
N ALA A 413 -1.71 -3.83 -33.59
CA ALA A 413 -1.65 -2.38 -33.75
C ALA A 413 -2.56 -1.63 -32.78
N SER A 414 -3.39 -2.34 -32.01
CA SER A 414 -4.31 -1.73 -31.04
C SER A 414 -3.59 -1.39 -29.73
N GLU A 415 -4.11 -0.41 -29.01
CA GLU A 415 -3.62 -0.07 -27.65
C GLU A 415 -3.67 -1.28 -26.72
N VAL A 416 -4.79 -2.00 -26.73
CA VAL A 416 -4.96 -3.23 -25.96
C VAL A 416 -3.89 -4.27 -26.28
N GLY A 417 -3.53 -4.41 -27.57
CA GLY A 417 -2.45 -5.31 -27.99
C GLY A 417 -1.08 -4.85 -27.49
N MET A 418 -0.81 -3.55 -27.54
CA MET A 418 0.45 -2.97 -27.05
C MET A 418 0.57 -3.10 -25.53
N GLU A 419 -0.51 -2.88 -24.77
CA GLU A 419 -0.58 -3.11 -23.32
C GLU A 419 -0.34 -4.60 -23.01
N TYR A 420 -0.97 -5.49 -23.76
CA TYR A 420 -0.76 -6.93 -23.63
C TYR A 420 0.69 -7.34 -23.91
N ALA A 421 1.35 -6.70 -24.86
CA ALA A 421 2.79 -6.86 -25.12
C ALA A 421 3.66 -6.36 -23.97
N GLY A 422 3.11 -5.56 -23.06
CA GLY A 422 3.78 -5.04 -21.85
C GLY A 422 4.36 -3.64 -22.02
N LEU A 423 3.92 -2.90 -23.03
CA LEU A 423 4.26 -1.48 -23.16
C LEU A 423 3.47 -0.69 -22.10
N THR A 424 4.13 0.29 -21.49
CA THR A 424 3.47 1.24 -20.60
C THR A 424 2.65 2.25 -21.42
N ARG A 425 1.66 2.87 -20.80
CA ARG A 425 0.84 3.91 -21.44
C ARG A 425 1.71 5.02 -22.08
N GLU A 426 2.74 5.48 -21.40
CA GLU A 426 3.69 6.47 -21.94
C GLU A 426 4.41 5.97 -23.20
N GLN A 427 4.80 4.70 -23.23
CA GLN A 427 5.43 4.10 -24.39
C GLN A 427 4.46 3.98 -25.55
N ILE A 428 3.19 3.65 -25.29
CA ILE A 428 2.13 3.55 -26.30
C ILE A 428 1.86 4.93 -26.90
N VAL A 429 1.68 5.97 -26.09
CA VAL A 429 1.47 7.34 -26.55
C VAL A 429 2.64 7.84 -27.41
N ARG A 430 3.89 7.59 -26.98
CA ARG A 430 5.08 7.94 -27.75
C ARG A 430 5.15 7.18 -29.08
N PHE A 431 4.88 5.88 -29.06
CA PHE A 431 4.85 5.06 -30.26
C PHE A 431 3.80 5.57 -31.26
N GLN A 432 2.59 5.86 -30.81
CA GLN A 432 1.53 6.42 -31.65
C GLN A 432 1.88 7.79 -32.21
N ALA A 433 2.49 8.67 -31.40
CA ALA A 433 2.96 9.97 -31.86
C ALA A 433 4.02 9.82 -32.99
N ASP A 434 4.94 8.89 -32.84
CA ASP A 434 5.95 8.58 -33.86
C ASP A 434 5.31 8.00 -35.13
N GLN A 435 4.32 7.12 -35.02
CA GLN A 435 3.54 6.60 -36.16
C GLN A 435 2.78 7.70 -36.88
N ARG A 436 2.13 8.64 -36.16
CA ARG A 436 1.45 9.80 -36.76
C ARG A 436 2.45 10.68 -37.54
N ARG A 437 3.66 10.92 -37.02
CA ARG A 437 4.72 11.66 -37.70
C ARG A 437 5.19 10.99 -39.00
N LEU A 438 5.43 9.69 -38.95
CA LEU A 438 5.83 8.88 -40.09
C LEU A 438 4.75 8.89 -41.19
N ASN A 439 3.49 8.66 -40.79
CA ASN A 439 2.35 8.68 -41.71
C ASN A 439 2.11 10.08 -42.31
N ALA A 440 2.28 11.15 -41.55
CA ALA A 440 2.21 12.53 -42.06
C ALA A 440 3.35 12.79 -43.07
N GLY A 441 4.57 12.37 -42.79
CA GLY A 441 5.71 12.48 -43.71
C GLY A 441 5.45 11.73 -45.03
N THR A 442 4.95 10.50 -44.94
CA THR A 442 4.61 9.69 -46.13
C THR A 442 3.48 10.33 -46.96
N ARG A 443 2.45 10.87 -46.29
CA ARG A 443 1.36 11.59 -46.97
C ARG A 443 1.84 12.88 -47.66
N LEU A 444 2.71 13.65 -46.99
CA LEU A 444 3.33 14.84 -47.61
C LEU A 444 4.19 14.52 -48.82
N GLN A 445 4.99 13.44 -48.74
CA GLN A 445 5.77 12.95 -49.87
C GLN A 445 4.87 12.50 -51.02
N ALA A 446 3.79 11.76 -50.73
CA ALA A 446 2.82 11.34 -51.74
C ALA A 446 2.08 12.54 -52.40
N LEU A 447 1.72 13.58 -51.61
CA LEU A 447 1.15 14.82 -52.15
C LEU A 447 2.15 15.60 -52.97
N ALA A 448 3.41 15.70 -52.58
CA ALA A 448 4.47 16.33 -53.35
C ALA A 448 4.76 15.58 -54.66
N ALA A 449 4.68 14.24 -54.66
CA ALA A 449 4.83 13.43 -55.90
C ALA A 449 3.61 13.47 -56.81
N ALA A 450 2.40 13.76 -56.25
CA ALA A 450 1.16 13.87 -57.02
C ALA A 450 0.88 15.32 -57.52
N ALA A 451 1.64 16.32 -57.03
CA ALA A 451 1.52 17.65 -57.53
C ALA A 451 1.92 17.70 -59.03
N PRO A 452 1.04 18.10 -59.96
CA PRO A 452 1.41 18.23 -61.36
C PRO A 452 2.53 19.27 -61.43
N VAL A 453 3.65 18.88 -62.06
CA VAL A 453 4.70 19.83 -62.46
C VAL A 453 4.02 20.79 -63.47
N THR A 454 3.57 21.91 -63.01
CA THR A 454 3.08 22.94 -63.91
C THR A 454 4.28 23.46 -64.71
N GLN A 455 4.30 23.09 -65.98
CA GLN A 455 5.29 23.48 -67.00
C GLN A 455 5.40 25.01 -67.18
N GLU A 456 4.63 25.82 -66.48
CA GLU A 456 4.62 27.27 -66.57
C GLU A 456 5.87 27.98 -65.97
N VAL A 457 6.69 27.32 -65.20
CA VAL A 457 7.89 27.94 -64.62
C VAL A 457 9.11 27.83 -65.59
N VAL A 458 9.05 26.98 -66.60
CA VAL A 458 10.15 26.83 -67.56
C VAL A 458 10.08 27.85 -68.66
N ASP A 459 8.89 28.32 -69.05
CA ASP A 459 8.74 29.33 -70.15
C ASP A 459 9.08 30.78 -69.72
N VAL A 460 9.03 31.11 -68.41
CA VAL A 460 9.44 32.43 -67.93
C VAL A 460 10.96 32.61 -67.90
N ALA A 461 11.72 31.51 -67.78
CA ALA A 461 13.19 31.53 -67.82
C ALA A 461 13.72 31.65 -69.25
N ALA A 462 13.04 31.05 -70.23
CA ALA A 462 13.45 31.10 -71.67
C ALA A 462 13.20 32.49 -72.27
N THR A 463 12.13 33.22 -71.84
CA THR A 463 11.83 34.59 -72.28
C THR A 463 12.73 35.66 -71.66
N ALA A 464 13.43 35.34 -70.56
CA ALA A 464 14.33 36.30 -69.88
C ALA A 464 15.78 36.26 -70.49
N GLU A 465 16.16 35.23 -71.22
CA GLU A 465 17.43 35.16 -71.92
C GLU A 465 17.38 35.86 -73.29
N ASP A 466 16.25 35.87 -74.01
CA ASP A 466 16.11 36.56 -75.29
C ASP A 466 16.03 38.09 -75.18
N VAL A 467 15.74 38.66 -74.01
CA VAL A 467 15.70 40.17 -73.78
C VAL A 467 17.11 40.71 -73.43
N ARG A 468 18.13 39.85 -73.20
CA ARG A 468 19.51 40.27 -72.92
C ARG A 468 20.48 40.15 -74.11
N ALA A 469 20.00 39.76 -75.29
CA ALA A 469 20.80 39.59 -76.47
C ALA A 469 20.36 40.53 -77.63
N GLY A 470 19.56 41.57 -77.37
CA GLY A 470 19.19 42.57 -78.31
C GLY A 470 19.66 44.00 -77.91
#